data_6cd50f0632d7534220c98b92b30a4637
#
_entry.id   6cd50f0632d7534220c98b92b30a4637
#
_cell.length_a   1.000
_cell.length_b   1.000
_cell.length_c   1.000
_cell.angle_alpha   90.00
_cell.angle_beta   90.00
_cell.angle_gamma   90.00
#
_symmetry.space_group_name_H-M   'P 1'
#
loop_
_entity.id
_entity.type
_entity.pdbx_description
1 polymer ?
#
loop_
_entity_poly.entity_id
_entity_poly.type
_entity_poly.pdbx_seq_one_letter_code
_entity_poly.pdbx_strand_id
1 'polypeptide(L)'
;MSESPTDVPVFHASIPDIPDGPPFEIAWATLASGAHGVTCESRLIRPPISWSPPLIRHPAALKAYGLKLSDLQQFGTPTREIAARMNEALAGRELFSATVDDDARVRRIFDAAKTEPKFELCKSDAATLIAELARMRRLPADAWARAKREAEVMCLTGARAEAKPRYLATFWGLVARGE
;
A
#
# COMPACT_ATOMS: atom_id res chain seq x y z
N MET A 1 -23.67 2.57 15.93
CA MET A 1 -22.51 3.47 16.06
C MET A 1 -22.01 3.67 14.64
N SER A 2 -22.11 4.89 14.11
CA SER A 2 -21.58 5.22 12.78
C SER A 2 -20.06 5.37 12.94
N GLU A 3 -19.28 4.44 12.38
CA GLU A 3 -17.84 4.60 12.30
C GLU A 3 -17.53 5.86 11.48
N SER A 4 -16.77 6.78 12.05
CA SER A 4 -16.27 7.93 11.31
C SER A 4 -15.42 7.45 10.13
N PRO A 5 -15.42 8.14 8.97
CA PRO A 5 -14.61 7.76 7.80
C PRO A 5 -13.11 7.66 8.11
N THR A 6 -12.66 8.24 9.23
CA THR A 6 -11.29 8.19 9.73
C THR A 6 -10.92 6.88 10.43
N ASP A 7 -11.89 6.06 10.85
CA ASP A 7 -11.64 4.84 11.63
C ASP A 7 -11.34 3.60 10.77
N VAL A 8 -11.46 3.71 9.45
CA VAL A 8 -11.16 2.62 8.52
C VAL A 8 -9.68 2.66 8.18
N PRO A 9 -8.89 1.59 8.44
CA PRO A 9 -7.47 1.59 8.15
C PRO A 9 -7.19 1.72 6.66
N VAL A 10 -6.04 2.34 6.34
CA VAL A 10 -5.51 2.39 4.99
C VAL A 10 -4.32 1.44 4.93
N PHE A 11 -4.31 0.58 3.92
CA PHE A 11 -3.19 -0.32 3.66
C PHE A 11 -2.37 0.21 2.50
N HIS A 12 -1.05 0.17 2.62
CA HIS A 12 -0.16 0.61 1.55
C HIS A 12 0.95 -0.42 1.27
N ALA A 13 1.46 -0.39 0.07
CA ALA A 13 2.63 -1.15 -0.35
C ALA A 13 3.38 -0.40 -1.44
N SER A 14 4.65 -0.71 -1.58
CA SER A 14 5.52 -0.18 -2.62
C SER A 14 6.34 -1.28 -3.28
N ILE A 15 6.77 -1.05 -4.50
CA ILE A 15 7.72 -1.90 -5.20
C ILE A 15 8.92 -1.08 -5.70
N PRO A 16 10.12 -1.65 -5.82
CA PRO A 16 10.48 -3.05 -5.65
C PRO A 16 10.66 -3.43 -4.19
N ASP A 17 10.63 -4.72 -3.92
CA ASP A 17 11.06 -5.30 -2.65
C ASP A 17 12.59 -5.52 -2.67
N ILE A 18 13.33 -4.45 -2.92
CA ILE A 18 14.80 -4.43 -2.88
C ILE A 18 15.20 -3.67 -1.62
N PRO A 19 15.96 -4.28 -0.72
CA PRO A 19 16.49 -3.58 0.44
C PRO A 19 17.20 -2.29 0.01
N ASP A 20 16.89 -1.19 0.68
CA ASP A 20 17.44 0.16 0.41
C ASP A 20 17.21 0.71 -1.01
N GLY A 21 16.47 0.02 -1.86
CA GLY A 21 16.12 0.48 -3.20
C GLY A 21 15.09 1.62 -3.19
N PRO A 22 15.19 2.60 -4.13
CA PRO A 22 14.14 3.58 -4.29
C PRO A 22 12.86 2.91 -4.81
N PRO A 23 11.69 3.27 -4.30
CA PRO A 23 10.44 2.76 -4.84
C PRO A 23 10.23 3.30 -6.26
N PHE A 24 9.66 2.48 -7.14
CA PHE A 24 9.24 2.91 -8.47
C PHE A 24 7.73 2.81 -8.68
N GLU A 25 7.00 2.26 -7.73
CA GLU A 25 5.55 2.32 -7.65
C GLU A 25 5.12 2.33 -6.19
N ILE A 26 4.06 3.07 -5.91
CA ILE A 26 3.36 3.12 -4.62
C ILE A 26 1.87 2.89 -4.84
N ALA A 27 1.23 2.16 -3.93
CA ALA A 27 -0.21 1.98 -3.93
C ALA A 27 -0.77 2.03 -2.51
N TRP A 28 -2.02 2.45 -2.39
CA TRP A 28 -2.79 2.40 -1.14
C TRP A 28 -4.22 1.98 -1.42
N ALA A 29 -4.81 1.32 -0.44
CA ALA A 29 -6.18 0.82 -0.52
C ALA A 29 -6.93 1.00 0.80
N THR A 30 -8.23 1.21 0.71
CA THR A 30 -9.15 1.32 1.82
C THR A 30 -10.50 0.73 1.45
N LEU A 31 -11.30 0.36 2.45
CA LEU A 31 -12.70 0.02 2.23
C LEU A 31 -13.50 1.28 1.95
N ALA A 32 -14.39 1.22 0.99
CA ALA A 32 -15.36 2.26 0.76
C ALA A 32 -16.43 2.24 1.87
N SER A 33 -16.74 3.40 2.44
CA SER A 33 -17.77 3.53 3.48
C SER A 33 -19.13 3.02 2.97
N GLY A 34 -19.74 2.08 3.70
CA GLY A 34 -21.06 1.53 3.39
C GLY A 34 -21.12 0.60 2.17
N ALA A 35 -20.00 0.27 1.55
CA ALA A 35 -19.93 -0.61 0.39
C ALA A 35 -19.03 -1.82 0.67
N HIS A 36 -19.36 -2.95 0.02
CA HIS A 36 -18.50 -4.17 0.05
C HIS A 36 -17.27 -4.04 -0.85
N GLY A 37 -16.91 -2.83 -1.28
CA GLY A 37 -15.85 -2.56 -2.24
C GLY A 37 -14.56 -2.03 -1.62
N VAL A 38 -13.43 -2.36 -2.26
CA VAL A 38 -12.12 -1.79 -1.96
C VAL A 38 -11.79 -0.72 -2.98
N THR A 39 -11.47 0.48 -2.51
CA THR A 39 -10.88 1.53 -3.34
C THR A 39 -9.37 1.40 -3.28
N CYS A 40 -8.73 1.33 -4.45
CA CYS A 40 -7.28 1.25 -4.55
C CYS A 40 -6.77 2.29 -5.55
N GLU A 41 -5.71 2.97 -5.18
CA GLU A 41 -5.00 3.91 -6.04
C GLU A 41 -3.53 3.50 -6.12
N SER A 42 -2.96 3.49 -7.32
CA SER A 42 -1.53 3.25 -7.53
C SER A 42 -0.91 4.32 -8.44
N ARG A 43 0.39 4.55 -8.25
CA ARG A 43 1.17 5.50 -9.05
C ARG A 43 2.55 4.94 -9.34
N LEU A 44 2.92 4.92 -10.62
CA LEU A 44 4.31 4.82 -11.03
C LEU A 44 5.03 6.10 -10.62
N ILE A 45 6.24 5.95 -10.12
CA ILE A 45 7.05 7.07 -9.62
C ILE A 45 8.06 7.46 -10.69
N ARG A 46 8.07 8.72 -11.09
CA ARG A 46 9.17 9.29 -11.85
C ARG A 46 10.35 9.50 -10.89
N PRO A 47 11.45 8.74 -11.03
CA PRO A 47 12.54 8.85 -10.10
C PRO A 47 13.23 10.21 -10.24
N PRO A 48 13.49 10.93 -9.13
CA PRO A 48 14.40 12.07 -9.17
C PRO A 48 15.80 11.60 -9.61
N ILE A 49 16.61 12.52 -10.09
CA ILE A 49 17.96 12.22 -10.63
C ILE A 49 18.80 11.42 -9.61
N SER A 50 18.70 11.74 -8.33
CA SER A 50 19.41 11.06 -7.25
C SER A 50 19.04 9.57 -7.08
N TRP A 51 17.89 9.13 -7.58
CA TRP A 51 17.43 7.73 -7.52
C TRP A 51 17.86 6.91 -8.75
N SER A 52 18.26 7.59 -9.83
CA SER A 52 18.60 6.91 -11.10
C SER A 52 19.79 5.94 -10.98
N PRO A 53 20.89 6.26 -10.27
CA PRO A 53 22.03 5.35 -10.19
C PRO A 53 21.70 3.96 -9.60
N PRO A 54 20.93 3.82 -8.49
CA PRO A 54 20.50 2.51 -8.02
C PRO A 54 19.66 1.75 -9.03
N LEU A 55 18.70 2.42 -9.68
CA LEU A 55 17.80 1.79 -10.68
C LEU A 55 18.56 1.33 -11.93
N ILE A 56 19.58 2.08 -12.37
CA ILE A 56 20.44 1.71 -13.50
C ILE A 56 21.29 0.47 -13.14
N ARG A 57 21.76 0.37 -11.89
CA ARG A 57 22.59 -0.77 -11.44
C ARG A 57 21.77 -2.06 -11.27
N HIS A 58 20.46 -1.96 -11.07
CA HIS A 58 19.57 -3.10 -10.83
C HIS A 58 18.42 -3.19 -11.86
N PRO A 59 18.71 -3.28 -13.17
CA PRO A 59 17.69 -3.31 -14.22
C PRO A 59 16.79 -4.56 -14.12
N ALA A 60 17.30 -5.65 -13.53
CA ALA A 60 16.53 -6.86 -13.30
C ALA A 60 15.31 -6.63 -12.39
N ALA A 61 15.41 -5.69 -11.45
CA ALA A 61 14.30 -5.33 -10.59
C ALA A 61 13.13 -4.74 -11.37
N LEU A 62 13.39 -3.78 -12.26
CA LEU A 62 12.36 -3.22 -13.14
C LEU A 62 11.79 -4.27 -14.08
N LYS A 63 12.67 -5.09 -14.68
CA LYS A 63 12.27 -6.15 -15.62
C LYS A 63 11.34 -7.19 -14.99
N ALA A 64 11.53 -7.52 -13.71
CA ALA A 64 10.66 -8.44 -12.98
C ALA A 64 9.19 -7.96 -12.93
N TYR A 65 8.97 -6.66 -13.07
CA TYR A 65 7.64 -6.02 -13.12
C TYR A 65 7.25 -5.56 -14.54
N GLY A 66 7.98 -6.00 -15.57
CA GLY A 66 7.72 -5.63 -16.96
C GLY A 66 8.02 -4.15 -17.27
N LEU A 67 8.88 -3.49 -16.50
CA LEU A 67 9.18 -2.07 -16.61
C LEU A 67 10.62 -1.83 -17.06
N LYS A 68 10.83 -0.66 -17.67
CA LYS A 68 12.15 -0.07 -17.97
C LYS A 68 12.27 1.28 -17.29
N LEU A 69 13.49 1.77 -17.10
CA LEU A 69 13.71 3.10 -16.54
C LEU A 69 13.07 4.20 -17.41
N SER A 70 13.08 4.04 -18.74
CA SER A 70 12.41 4.94 -19.67
C SER A 70 10.91 5.05 -19.40
N ASP A 71 10.26 3.97 -19.00
CA ASP A 71 8.82 3.96 -18.71
C ASP A 71 8.53 4.80 -17.46
N LEU A 72 9.39 4.70 -16.43
CA LEU A 72 9.28 5.54 -15.23
C LEU A 72 9.52 7.02 -15.55
N GLN A 73 10.46 7.32 -16.44
CA GLN A 73 10.75 8.71 -16.86
C GLN A 73 9.60 9.30 -17.67
N GLN A 74 9.00 8.51 -18.54
CA GLN A 74 7.95 8.96 -19.47
C GLN A 74 6.56 8.98 -18.82
N PHE A 75 6.20 7.93 -18.08
CA PHE A 75 4.84 7.70 -17.58
C PHE A 75 4.73 7.87 -16.05
N GLY A 76 5.86 7.95 -15.35
CA GLY A 76 5.87 8.10 -13.90
C GLY A 76 5.41 9.49 -13.45
N THR A 77 4.77 9.53 -12.32
CA THR A 77 4.34 10.75 -11.64
C THR A 77 5.49 11.30 -10.79
N PRO A 78 5.80 12.61 -10.84
CA PRO A 78 6.80 13.21 -9.98
C PRO A 78 6.51 13.00 -8.49
N THR A 79 7.54 12.79 -7.67
CA THR A 79 7.38 12.56 -6.22
C THR A 79 6.58 13.65 -5.53
N ARG A 80 6.71 14.92 -5.96
CA ARG A 80 5.95 16.04 -5.40
C ARG A 80 4.44 15.90 -5.63
N GLU A 81 4.03 15.46 -6.81
CA GLU A 81 2.62 15.24 -7.13
C GLU A 81 2.05 14.03 -6.39
N ILE A 82 2.85 12.97 -6.25
CA ILE A 82 2.48 11.78 -5.45
C ILE A 82 2.26 12.18 -3.98
N ALA A 83 3.21 12.90 -3.37
CA ALA A 83 3.12 13.35 -1.99
C ALA A 83 1.91 14.29 -1.79
N ALA A 84 1.64 15.18 -2.73
CA ALA A 84 0.46 16.05 -2.68
C ALA A 84 -0.84 15.23 -2.74
N ARG A 85 -0.92 14.24 -3.65
CA ARG A 85 -2.09 13.36 -3.78
C ARG A 85 -2.30 12.49 -2.55
N MET A 86 -1.23 11.92 -1.98
CA MET A 86 -1.32 11.16 -0.73
C MET A 86 -1.80 12.05 0.42
N ASN A 87 -1.26 13.26 0.56
CA ASN A 87 -1.71 14.20 1.59
C ASN A 87 -3.17 14.63 1.41
N GLU A 88 -3.66 14.77 0.18
CA GLU A 88 -5.07 15.05 -0.09
C GLU A 88 -5.98 13.87 0.29
N ALA A 89 -5.60 12.66 -0.15
CA ALA A 89 -6.45 11.48 0.00
C ALA A 89 -6.43 10.88 1.42
N LEU A 90 -5.31 11.08 2.16
CA LEU A 90 -5.00 10.34 3.38
C LEU A 90 -4.84 11.22 4.63
N ALA A 91 -5.10 12.53 4.51
CA ALA A 91 -4.96 13.45 5.64
C ALA A 91 -5.72 12.97 6.89
N GLY A 92 -5.04 12.95 8.04
CA GLY A 92 -5.60 12.53 9.32
C GLY A 92 -5.88 11.04 9.45
N ARG A 93 -5.41 10.22 8.50
CA ARG A 93 -5.61 8.75 8.53
C ARG A 93 -4.35 8.03 9.00
N GLU A 94 -4.55 6.81 9.49
CA GLU A 94 -3.48 5.87 9.84
C GLU A 94 -3.22 4.93 8.66
N LEU A 95 -1.95 4.80 8.26
CA LEU A 95 -1.48 3.91 7.20
C LEU A 95 -0.76 2.72 7.78
N PHE A 96 -1.18 1.53 7.39
CA PHE A 96 -0.57 0.27 7.78
C PHE A 96 0.21 -0.32 6.61
N SER A 97 1.48 -0.57 6.82
CA SER A 97 2.37 -1.12 5.82
C SER A 97 2.09 -2.59 5.54
N ALA A 98 2.29 -2.99 4.30
CA ALA A 98 2.27 -4.40 3.94
C ALA A 98 3.56 -5.12 4.36
N THR A 99 4.68 -4.38 4.41
CA THR A 99 5.98 -4.84 4.89
C THR A 99 6.69 -3.74 5.68
N VAL A 100 7.63 -4.11 6.55
CA VAL A 100 8.40 -3.15 7.37
C VAL A 100 9.17 -2.11 6.55
N ASP A 101 9.52 -2.42 5.30
CA ASP A 101 10.27 -1.52 4.43
C ASP A 101 9.39 -0.50 3.70
N ASP A 102 8.08 -0.72 3.63
CA ASP A 102 7.17 0.17 2.90
C ASP A 102 7.11 1.56 3.50
N ASP A 103 7.17 1.67 4.83
CA ASP A 103 7.19 2.97 5.52
C ASP A 103 8.43 3.79 5.18
N ALA A 104 9.60 3.13 5.14
CA ALA A 104 10.85 3.79 4.76
C ALA A 104 10.77 4.32 3.31
N ARG A 105 10.12 3.57 2.42
CA ARG A 105 9.93 3.98 1.03
C ARG A 105 8.95 5.15 0.89
N VAL A 106 7.86 5.16 1.68
CA VAL A 106 6.95 6.32 1.73
C VAL A 106 7.70 7.55 2.22
N ARG A 107 8.45 7.46 3.32
CA ARG A 107 9.27 8.57 3.81
C ARG A 107 10.22 9.08 2.75
N ARG A 108 10.89 8.19 2.01
CA ARG A 108 11.78 8.56 0.92
C ARG A 108 11.08 9.32 -0.21
N ILE A 109 9.80 9.02 -0.52
CA ILE A 109 9.00 9.80 -1.47
C ILE A 109 8.79 11.21 -0.95
N PHE A 110 8.42 11.35 0.33
CA PHE A 110 8.15 12.64 0.96
C PHE A 110 9.41 13.48 1.12
N ASP A 111 10.55 12.87 1.47
CA ASP A 111 11.86 13.53 1.51
C ASP A 111 12.26 14.09 0.13
N ALA A 112 12.08 13.28 -0.93
CA ALA A 112 12.36 13.71 -2.29
C ALA A 112 11.40 14.83 -2.75
N ALA A 113 10.17 14.84 -2.26
CA ALA A 113 9.18 15.88 -2.50
C ALA A 113 9.40 17.14 -1.66
N LYS A 114 10.26 17.07 -0.64
CA LYS A 114 10.51 18.15 0.36
C LYS A 114 9.21 18.61 1.03
N THR A 115 8.38 17.67 1.44
CA THR A 115 7.11 17.93 2.14
C THR A 115 6.88 16.89 3.22
N GLU A 116 6.03 17.20 4.20
CA GLU A 116 5.69 16.29 5.29
C GLU A 116 4.38 15.54 5.03
N PRO A 117 4.27 14.27 5.45
CA PRO A 117 3.00 13.55 5.42
C PRO A 117 1.98 14.19 6.36
N LYS A 118 0.72 14.26 5.92
CA LYS A 118 -0.43 14.70 6.71
C LYS A 118 -1.22 13.51 7.30
N PHE A 119 -0.63 12.34 7.29
CA PHE A 119 -1.14 11.07 7.80
C PHE A 119 -0.09 10.41 8.69
N GLU A 120 -0.48 9.42 9.46
CA GLU A 120 0.42 8.69 10.35
C GLU A 120 0.82 7.34 9.72
N LEU A 121 2.13 7.02 9.74
CA LEU A 121 2.63 5.69 9.40
C LEU A 121 2.67 4.87 10.70
N CYS A 122 1.81 3.85 10.77
CA CYS A 122 1.66 3.04 11.97
C CYS A 122 2.86 2.10 12.14
N LYS A 123 3.30 1.94 13.40
CA LYS A 123 4.39 1.02 13.74
C LYS A 123 4.03 -0.45 13.57
N SER A 124 2.74 -0.77 13.68
CA SER A 124 2.22 -2.12 13.46
C SER A 124 2.00 -2.36 11.97
N ASP A 125 2.42 -3.50 11.47
CA ASP A 125 2.12 -3.91 10.11
C ASP A 125 0.65 -4.35 9.95
N ALA A 126 0.20 -4.42 8.71
CA ALA A 126 -1.16 -4.79 8.36
C ALA A 126 -1.55 -6.20 8.84
N ALA A 127 -0.63 -7.16 8.85
CA ALA A 127 -0.91 -8.53 9.28
C ALA A 127 -1.20 -8.57 10.78
N THR A 128 -0.42 -7.84 11.57
CA THR A 128 -0.64 -7.68 13.02
C THR A 128 -2.00 -7.04 13.31
N LEU A 129 -2.34 -5.95 12.62
CA LEU A 129 -3.65 -5.29 12.77
C LEU A 129 -4.82 -6.25 12.50
N ILE A 130 -4.77 -7.00 11.40
CA ILE A 130 -5.83 -7.94 11.02
C ILE A 130 -5.94 -9.09 12.03
N ALA A 131 -4.81 -9.60 12.52
CA ALA A 131 -4.80 -10.63 13.54
C ALA A 131 -5.39 -10.15 14.88
N GLU A 132 -5.10 -8.93 15.30
CA GLU A 132 -5.70 -8.31 16.48
C GLU A 132 -7.21 -8.13 16.33
N LEU A 133 -7.68 -7.68 15.17
CA LEU A 133 -9.11 -7.56 14.88
C LEU A 133 -9.81 -8.94 14.98
N ALA A 134 -9.23 -9.98 14.37
CA ALA A 134 -9.78 -11.34 14.44
C ALA A 134 -9.87 -11.84 15.89
N ARG A 135 -8.85 -11.57 16.71
CA ARG A 135 -8.83 -11.91 18.14
C ARG A 135 -9.92 -11.17 18.92
N MET A 136 -10.08 -9.85 18.68
CA MET A 136 -11.13 -9.06 19.31
C MET A 136 -12.55 -9.55 18.93
N ARG A 137 -12.73 -9.94 17.68
CA ARG A 137 -13.99 -10.50 17.16
C ARG A 137 -14.20 -11.96 17.56
N ARG A 138 -13.22 -12.62 18.20
CA ARG A 138 -13.24 -14.05 18.52
C ARG A 138 -13.54 -14.91 17.30
N LEU A 139 -12.95 -14.56 16.16
CA LEU A 139 -13.19 -15.23 14.89
C LEU A 139 -12.71 -16.69 14.96
N PRO A 140 -13.57 -17.70 14.65
CA PRO A 140 -13.14 -19.09 14.59
C PRO A 140 -12.04 -19.32 13.55
N ALA A 141 -11.19 -20.32 13.76
CA ALA A 141 -10.06 -20.60 12.88
C ALA A 141 -10.48 -20.93 11.44
N ASP A 142 -11.61 -21.60 11.24
CA ASP A 142 -12.17 -21.91 9.93
C ASP A 142 -12.69 -20.65 9.21
N ALA A 143 -13.32 -19.72 9.93
CA ALA A 143 -13.72 -18.42 9.39
C ALA A 143 -12.50 -17.58 8.99
N TRP A 144 -11.45 -17.53 9.82
CA TRP A 144 -10.19 -16.90 9.46
C TRP A 144 -9.59 -17.47 8.17
N ALA A 145 -9.50 -18.81 8.08
CA ALA A 145 -8.96 -19.47 6.90
C ALA A 145 -9.81 -19.24 5.65
N ARG A 146 -11.13 -19.15 5.79
CA ARG A 146 -12.06 -18.83 4.70
C ARG A 146 -11.86 -17.39 4.23
N ALA A 147 -11.89 -16.40 5.14
CA ALA A 147 -11.67 -15.00 4.83
C ALA A 147 -10.33 -14.77 4.09
N LYS A 148 -9.27 -15.43 4.55
CA LYS A 148 -7.96 -15.37 3.91
C LYS A 148 -8.00 -15.88 2.46
N ARG A 149 -8.56 -17.08 2.24
CA ARG A 149 -8.68 -17.66 0.89
C ARG A 149 -9.55 -16.80 -0.03
N GLU A 150 -10.65 -16.28 0.48
CA GLU A 150 -11.54 -15.42 -0.29
C GLU A 150 -10.83 -14.13 -0.72
N ALA A 151 -10.12 -13.46 0.18
CA ALA A 151 -9.31 -12.30 -0.15
C ALA A 151 -8.23 -12.63 -1.19
N GLU A 152 -7.57 -13.78 -1.08
CA GLU A 152 -6.60 -14.27 -2.06
C GLU A 152 -7.25 -14.42 -3.45
N VAL A 153 -8.39 -15.06 -3.54
CA VAL A 153 -9.12 -15.28 -4.81
C VAL A 153 -9.55 -13.94 -5.43
N MET A 154 -10.07 -13.02 -4.62
CA MET A 154 -10.53 -11.71 -5.11
C MET A 154 -9.39 -10.81 -5.60
N CYS A 155 -8.16 -11.03 -5.14
CA CYS A 155 -7.01 -10.15 -5.37
C CYS A 155 -5.86 -10.81 -6.14
N LEU A 156 -6.07 -11.99 -6.74
CA LEU A 156 -5.05 -12.83 -7.40
C LEU A 156 -4.38 -12.22 -8.65
N THR A 157 -4.61 -10.96 -8.98
CA THR A 157 -4.09 -10.39 -10.21
C THR A 157 -3.02 -9.35 -9.98
N GLY A 158 -1.77 -9.73 -10.22
CA GLY A 158 -0.72 -8.81 -10.62
C GLY A 158 0.47 -8.67 -9.68
N ALA A 159 1.66 -8.56 -10.28
CA ALA A 159 2.92 -8.25 -9.62
C ALA A 159 3.06 -6.74 -9.27
N ARG A 160 2.00 -5.94 -9.43
CA ARG A 160 2.00 -4.49 -9.23
C ARG A 160 1.75 -4.13 -7.76
N ALA A 161 2.18 -2.93 -7.37
CA ALA A 161 2.08 -2.45 -5.99
C ALA A 161 0.65 -2.48 -5.42
N GLU A 162 -0.37 -2.35 -6.27
CA GLU A 162 -1.78 -2.34 -5.86
C GLU A 162 -2.31 -3.68 -5.36
N ALA A 163 -1.72 -4.80 -5.77
CA ALA A 163 -2.24 -6.13 -5.43
C ALA A 163 -2.25 -6.37 -3.91
N LYS A 164 -1.17 -5.99 -3.23
CA LYS A 164 -1.00 -6.24 -1.80
C LYS A 164 -1.90 -5.39 -0.90
N PRO A 165 -1.99 -4.05 -1.04
CA PRO A 165 -2.92 -3.25 -0.25
C PRO A 165 -4.38 -3.59 -0.54
N ARG A 166 -4.73 -3.93 -1.78
CA ARG A 166 -6.08 -4.41 -2.13
C ARG A 166 -6.43 -5.69 -1.39
N TYR A 167 -5.52 -6.68 -1.40
CA TYR A 167 -5.67 -7.92 -0.63
C TYR A 167 -5.87 -7.64 0.86
N LEU A 168 -5.02 -6.81 1.46
CA LEU A 168 -5.08 -6.49 2.89
C LEU A 168 -6.39 -5.79 3.27
N ALA A 169 -6.85 -4.83 2.47
CA ALA A 169 -8.11 -4.14 2.70
C ALA A 169 -9.31 -5.10 2.58
N THR A 170 -9.30 -6.00 1.58
CA THR A 170 -10.32 -7.03 1.40
C THR A 170 -10.34 -7.98 2.60
N PHE A 171 -9.17 -8.49 2.99
CA PHE A 171 -9.05 -9.42 4.10
C PHE A 171 -9.52 -8.80 5.43
N TRP A 172 -9.08 -7.57 5.70
CA TRP A 172 -9.54 -6.83 6.87
C TRP A 172 -11.07 -6.67 6.88
N GLY A 173 -11.67 -6.33 5.73
CA GLY A 173 -13.11 -6.18 5.60
C GLY A 173 -13.89 -7.46 5.88
N LEU A 174 -13.43 -8.62 5.39
CA LEU A 174 -14.03 -9.92 5.67
C LEU A 174 -13.94 -10.27 7.16
N VAL A 175 -12.78 -10.07 7.78
CA VAL A 175 -12.59 -10.28 9.23
C VAL A 175 -13.48 -9.33 10.05
N ALA A 176 -13.62 -8.08 9.64
CA ALA A 176 -14.46 -7.09 10.34
C ALA A 176 -15.94 -7.46 10.32
N ARG A 177 -16.42 -8.11 9.26
CA ARG A 177 -17.81 -8.61 9.15
C ARG A 177 -18.01 -9.97 9.83
N GLY A 178 -16.96 -10.69 10.18
CA GLY A 178 -17.04 -12.03 10.77
C GLY A 178 -17.33 -13.13 9.73
N GLU A 179 -16.99 -12.89 8.49
CA GLU A 179 -17.18 -13.80 7.36
C GLU A 179 -16.06 -14.83 7.22
#